data_39ef38c39d1e097cf49eb859a3d528f6
#
_entry.id   39ef38c39d1e097cf49eb859a3d528f6
#
_cell.length_a   1.000
_cell.length_b   1.000
_cell.length_c   1.000
_cell.angle_alpha   90.00
_cell.angle_beta   90.00
_cell.angle_gamma   90.00
#
_symmetry.space_group_name_H-M   'P 1'
#
loop_
_entity.id
_entity.type
_entity.pdbx_description
1 polymer ?
#
loop_
_entity_poly.entity_id
_entity_poly.type
_entity_poly.pdbx_seq_one_letter_code
_entity_poly.pdbx_strand_id
1 'polypeptide(L)'
;MNAPAASILVIDDEPDLRTLYELTLLSEGYRVETASTVQEAREQLQSRLFAVVISDIRLPDGFGMEILQDLRDQQRRERCVVMTAYGSAENAVEALRAGAFDYLTKPVDLKQFRSVVASAVQGTGATPAPRAPRG
;
A
#
# COMPACT_ATOMS: atom_id res chain seq x y z
N MET A 1 25.43 0.03 -12.79
CA MET A 1 24.29 -0.86 -13.11
C MET A 1 23.14 -0.62 -12.18
N ASN A 2 22.04 -0.26 -12.73
CA ASN A 2 20.88 0.03 -11.90
C ASN A 2 20.02 -1.19 -11.68
N ALA A 3 19.52 -1.33 -10.47
CA ALA A 3 18.52 -2.33 -10.20
C ALA A 3 17.24 -1.99 -10.97
N PRO A 4 16.43 -2.99 -11.31
CA PRO A 4 15.13 -2.70 -11.92
C PRO A 4 14.31 -1.85 -10.96
N ALA A 5 13.49 -0.99 -11.54
CA ALA A 5 12.61 -0.16 -10.74
C ALA A 5 11.63 -1.04 -9.97
N ALA A 6 11.37 -0.67 -8.74
CA ALA A 6 10.37 -1.38 -7.94
C ALA A 6 8.98 -1.13 -8.51
N SER A 7 8.13 -2.13 -8.41
CA SER A 7 6.76 -2.05 -8.90
C SER A 7 5.80 -1.86 -7.74
N ILE A 8 4.89 -0.91 -7.90
CA ILE A 8 3.92 -0.55 -6.88
C ILE A 8 2.52 -0.74 -7.46
N LEU A 9 1.63 -1.34 -6.67
CA LEU A 9 0.21 -1.44 -7.03
C LEU A 9 -0.56 -0.47 -6.15
N VAL A 10 -1.32 0.43 -6.76
CA VAL A 10 -2.14 1.41 -6.05
C VAL A 10 -3.60 1.06 -6.26
N ILE A 11 -4.33 0.88 -5.18
CA ILE A 11 -5.73 0.48 -5.21
C ILE A 11 -6.56 1.56 -4.53
N ASP A 12 -7.35 2.28 -5.31
CA ASP A 12 -8.20 3.35 -4.82
C ASP A 12 -9.31 3.56 -5.82
N ASP A 13 -10.54 3.65 -5.35
CA ASP A 13 -11.68 3.79 -6.25
C ASP A 13 -11.92 5.22 -6.70
N GLU A 14 -11.25 6.20 -6.11
CA GLU A 14 -11.40 7.59 -6.51
C GLU A 14 -10.41 7.91 -7.62
N PRO A 15 -10.88 8.19 -8.83
CA PRO A 15 -9.96 8.35 -9.97
C PRO A 15 -8.94 9.46 -9.80
N ASP A 16 -9.36 10.59 -9.23
CA ASP A 16 -8.45 11.72 -9.07
C ASP A 16 -7.33 11.39 -8.10
N LEU A 17 -7.66 10.74 -7.00
CA LEU A 17 -6.65 10.36 -6.02
C LEU A 17 -5.74 9.28 -6.58
N ARG A 18 -6.33 8.31 -7.27
CA ARG A 18 -5.54 7.23 -7.88
C ARG A 18 -4.51 7.82 -8.85
N THR A 19 -4.94 8.77 -9.67
CA THR A 19 -4.04 9.43 -10.61
C THR A 19 -2.95 10.20 -9.87
N LEU A 20 -3.32 10.90 -8.81
CA LEU A 20 -2.35 11.67 -8.05
C LEU A 20 -1.27 10.76 -7.46
N TYR A 21 -1.67 9.65 -6.86
CA TYR A 21 -0.72 8.71 -6.29
C TYR A 21 0.16 8.09 -7.36
N GLU A 22 -0.45 7.73 -8.48
CA GLU A 22 0.29 7.15 -9.59
C GLU A 22 1.37 8.11 -10.09
N LEU A 23 1.00 9.36 -10.35
CA LEU A 23 1.95 10.33 -10.85
C LEU A 23 3.06 10.62 -9.83
N THR A 24 2.69 10.67 -8.55
CA THR A 24 3.67 10.90 -7.50
C THR A 24 4.72 9.78 -7.49
N LEU A 25 4.26 8.54 -7.60
CA LEU A 25 5.18 7.41 -7.58
C LEU A 25 5.99 7.30 -8.86
N LEU A 26 5.40 7.60 -9.99
CA LEU A 26 6.14 7.62 -11.24
C LEU A 26 7.28 8.63 -11.19
N SER A 27 7.03 9.78 -10.57
CA SER A 27 8.06 10.80 -10.45
C SER A 27 9.21 10.37 -9.55
N GLU A 28 8.98 9.38 -8.69
CA GLU A 28 10.02 8.82 -7.85
C GLU A 28 10.78 7.67 -8.53
N GLY A 29 10.41 7.34 -9.76
CA GLY A 29 11.11 6.31 -10.50
C GLY A 29 10.54 4.91 -10.39
N TYR A 30 9.40 4.75 -9.74
CA TYR A 30 8.79 3.43 -9.62
C TYR A 30 7.97 3.07 -10.84
N ARG A 31 7.74 1.79 -11.03
CA ARG A 31 6.72 1.30 -11.95
C ARG A 31 5.40 1.23 -11.17
N VAL A 32 4.32 1.64 -11.80
CA VAL A 32 3.04 1.73 -11.09
C VAL A 32 1.95 1.07 -11.91
N GLU A 33 1.19 0.22 -11.25
CA GLU A 33 -0.09 -0.28 -11.77
C GLU A 33 -1.18 0.19 -10.85
N THR A 34 -2.38 0.31 -11.36
CA THR A 34 -3.50 0.79 -10.56
C THR A 34 -4.67 -0.16 -10.65
N ALA A 35 -5.52 -0.10 -9.63
CA ALA A 35 -6.76 -0.86 -9.59
C ALA A 35 -7.79 -0.03 -8.84
N SER A 36 -9.06 -0.19 -9.19
CA SER A 36 -10.13 0.56 -8.55
C SER A 36 -11.01 -0.32 -7.67
N THR A 37 -10.81 -1.63 -7.71
CA THR A 37 -11.64 -2.58 -6.96
C THR A 37 -10.77 -3.71 -6.43
N VAL A 38 -11.33 -4.48 -5.50
CA VAL A 38 -10.67 -5.68 -5.00
C VAL A 38 -10.43 -6.64 -6.15
N GLN A 39 -11.43 -6.81 -7.01
CA GLN A 39 -11.31 -7.74 -8.14
C GLN A 39 -10.16 -7.36 -9.07
N GLU A 40 -10.07 -6.08 -9.43
CA GLU A 40 -8.98 -5.63 -10.30
C GLU A 40 -7.64 -5.83 -9.64
N ALA A 41 -7.56 -5.55 -8.33
CA ALA A 41 -6.33 -5.73 -7.60
C ALA A 41 -5.90 -7.19 -7.61
N ARG A 42 -6.85 -8.10 -7.42
CA ARG A 42 -6.53 -9.53 -7.45
C ARG A 42 -6.04 -9.97 -8.82
N GLU A 43 -6.62 -9.42 -9.88
CA GLU A 43 -6.17 -9.72 -11.23
C GLU A 43 -4.73 -9.27 -11.46
N GLN A 44 -4.40 -8.07 -10.98
CA GLN A 44 -3.04 -7.58 -11.08
C GLN A 44 -2.07 -8.48 -10.31
N LEU A 45 -2.45 -8.89 -9.12
CA LEU A 45 -1.61 -9.72 -8.29
C LEU A 45 -1.43 -11.13 -8.84
N GLN A 46 -2.40 -11.62 -9.61
CA GLN A 46 -2.24 -12.90 -10.28
C GLN A 46 -1.27 -12.82 -11.44
N SER A 47 -1.14 -11.65 -12.04
CA SER A 47 -0.32 -11.47 -13.24
C SER A 47 1.12 -11.15 -12.95
N ARG A 48 1.42 -10.55 -11.81
CA ARG A 48 2.76 -10.06 -11.54
C ARG A 48 3.01 -9.88 -10.06
N LEU A 49 4.28 -9.70 -9.73
CA LEU A 49 4.71 -9.43 -8.37
C LEU A 49 4.98 -7.93 -8.21
N PHE A 50 4.75 -7.44 -7.01
CA PHE A 50 5.01 -6.03 -6.69
C PHE A 50 5.92 -5.96 -5.47
N ALA A 51 6.57 -4.83 -5.31
CA ALA A 51 7.31 -4.57 -4.08
C ALA A 51 6.36 -4.10 -2.98
N VAL A 52 5.42 -3.25 -3.35
CA VAL A 52 4.50 -2.62 -2.38
C VAL A 52 3.10 -2.59 -2.98
N VAL A 53 2.12 -2.83 -2.13
CA VAL A 53 0.70 -2.68 -2.47
C VAL A 53 0.14 -1.61 -1.55
N ILE A 54 -0.48 -0.58 -2.13
CA ILE A 54 -1.09 0.50 -1.37
C ILE A 54 -2.58 0.43 -1.63
N SER A 55 -3.37 0.28 -0.59
CA SER A 55 -4.80 0.06 -0.77
C SER A 55 -5.64 0.89 0.19
N ASP A 56 -6.68 1.49 -0.35
CA ASP A 56 -7.74 2.02 0.46
C ASP A 56 -8.36 0.90 1.29
N ILE A 57 -8.79 1.22 2.48
CA ILE A 57 -9.48 0.26 3.33
C ILE A 57 -10.82 -0.13 2.72
N ARG A 58 -11.56 0.84 2.16
CA ARG A 58 -12.89 0.58 1.61
C ARG A 58 -12.86 0.69 0.10
N LEU A 59 -13.39 -0.32 -0.56
CA LEU A 59 -13.46 -0.39 -2.01
C LEU A 59 -14.90 -0.76 -2.39
N PRO A 60 -15.31 -0.50 -3.64
CA PRO A 60 -16.70 -0.73 -4.01
C PRO A 60 -17.18 -2.17 -3.84
N ASP A 61 -16.29 -3.13 -4.00
CA ASP A 61 -16.64 -4.54 -3.97
C ASP A 61 -16.06 -5.27 -2.76
N GLY A 62 -15.56 -4.53 -1.76
CA GLY A 62 -15.03 -5.18 -0.59
C GLY A 62 -14.10 -4.27 0.20
N PHE A 63 -13.12 -4.86 0.86
CA PHE A 63 -12.23 -4.11 1.72
C PHE A 63 -10.78 -4.39 1.35
N GLY A 64 -9.94 -3.35 1.50
CA GLY A 64 -8.52 -3.52 1.26
C GLY A 64 -7.86 -4.56 2.16
N MET A 65 -8.46 -4.80 3.32
CA MET A 65 -7.96 -5.85 4.21
C MET A 65 -7.99 -7.23 3.57
N GLU A 66 -8.90 -7.43 2.60
CA GLU A 66 -8.95 -8.71 1.88
C GLU A 66 -7.68 -8.91 1.06
N ILE A 67 -7.16 -7.83 0.48
CA ILE A 67 -5.91 -7.90 -0.27
C ILE A 67 -4.76 -8.27 0.66
N LEU A 68 -4.71 -7.64 1.83
CA LEU A 68 -3.68 -7.94 2.81
C LEU A 68 -3.75 -9.41 3.22
N GLN A 69 -4.97 -9.91 3.44
CA GLN A 69 -5.15 -11.31 3.82
C GLN A 69 -4.71 -12.24 2.70
N ASP A 70 -5.03 -11.90 1.44
CA ASP A 70 -4.60 -12.69 0.29
C ASP A 70 -3.07 -12.78 0.24
N LEU A 71 -2.39 -11.65 0.47
CA LEU A 71 -0.95 -11.65 0.43
C LEU A 71 -0.36 -12.57 1.50
N ARG A 72 -0.95 -12.56 2.68
CA ARG A 72 -0.51 -13.42 3.76
C ARG A 72 -0.79 -14.90 3.48
N ASP A 73 -2.00 -15.17 3.01
CA ASP A 73 -2.40 -16.56 2.73
C ASP A 73 -1.52 -17.18 1.65
N GLN A 74 -1.10 -16.37 0.69
CA GLN A 74 -0.27 -16.82 -0.41
C GLN A 74 1.22 -16.70 -0.10
N GLN A 75 1.55 -16.25 1.10
CA GLN A 75 2.93 -16.09 1.56
C GLN A 75 3.75 -15.21 0.61
N ARG A 76 3.10 -14.16 0.12
CA ARG A 76 3.76 -13.24 -0.79
C ARG A 76 4.57 -12.22 0.00
N ARG A 77 5.53 -11.60 -0.68
CA ARG A 77 6.47 -10.70 -0.04
C ARG A 77 6.13 -9.24 -0.18
N GLU A 78 5.09 -8.91 -0.93
CA GLU A 78 4.69 -7.53 -1.08
C GLU A 78 4.40 -6.94 0.30
N ARG A 79 4.86 -5.73 0.51
CA ARG A 79 4.49 -5.01 1.71
C ARG A 79 3.24 -4.21 1.43
N CYS A 80 2.28 -4.27 2.33
CA CYS A 80 1.01 -3.63 2.13
C CYS A 80 0.90 -2.40 3.02
N VAL A 81 0.58 -1.26 2.40
CA VAL A 81 0.30 -0.02 3.11
C VAL A 81 -1.17 0.27 2.91
N VAL A 82 -1.91 0.51 4.00
CA VAL A 82 -3.33 0.79 3.89
C VAL A 82 -3.59 2.27 4.09
N MET A 83 -4.62 2.77 3.42
CA MET A 83 -5.06 4.15 3.55
C MET A 83 -6.39 4.16 4.27
N THR A 84 -6.47 4.90 5.36
CA THR A 84 -7.65 4.92 6.22
C THR A 84 -8.26 6.31 6.23
N ALA A 85 -9.57 6.38 6.46
CA ALA A 85 -10.23 7.65 6.62
C ALA A 85 -9.74 8.35 7.88
N TYR A 86 -9.77 9.67 7.84
CA TYR A 86 -9.43 10.47 9.00
C TYR A 86 -10.29 10.04 10.20
N GLY A 87 -9.66 9.85 11.33
CA GLY A 87 -10.36 9.46 12.53
C GLY A 87 -10.60 7.98 12.71
N SER A 88 -10.13 7.15 11.75
CA SER A 88 -10.35 5.70 11.81
C SER A 88 -9.16 4.99 12.44
N ALA A 89 -8.80 5.38 13.65
CA ALA A 89 -7.65 4.81 14.33
C ALA A 89 -7.78 3.29 14.50
N GLU A 90 -9.00 2.81 14.71
CA GLU A 90 -9.22 1.38 14.90
C GLU A 90 -8.87 0.60 13.65
N ASN A 91 -9.17 1.16 12.47
CA ASN A 91 -8.83 0.50 11.21
C ASN A 91 -7.33 0.42 11.02
N ALA A 92 -6.61 1.45 11.42
CA ALA A 92 -5.16 1.46 11.32
C ALA A 92 -4.55 0.38 12.22
N VAL A 93 -5.03 0.29 13.46
CA VAL A 93 -4.52 -0.72 14.40
C VAL A 93 -4.81 -2.11 13.87
N GLU A 94 -6.02 -2.33 13.38
CA GLU A 94 -6.40 -3.62 12.84
C GLU A 94 -5.51 -4.02 11.67
N ALA A 95 -5.23 -3.07 10.79
CA ALA A 95 -4.39 -3.34 9.63
C ALA A 95 -2.98 -3.74 10.06
N LEU A 96 -2.41 -3.03 11.02
CA LEU A 96 -1.07 -3.37 11.49
C LEU A 96 -1.05 -4.73 12.15
N ARG A 97 -2.08 -5.06 12.93
CA ARG A 97 -2.18 -6.38 13.54
C ARG A 97 -2.29 -7.49 12.50
N ALA A 98 -2.93 -7.18 11.38
CA ALA A 98 -3.09 -8.15 10.30
C ALA A 98 -1.83 -8.28 9.44
N GLY A 99 -0.81 -7.46 9.69
CA GLY A 99 0.46 -7.59 9.01
C GLY A 99 0.77 -6.48 8.02
N ALA A 100 -0.01 -5.40 8.00
CA ALA A 100 0.31 -4.27 7.13
C ALA A 100 1.64 -3.67 7.56
N PHE A 101 2.40 -3.21 6.55
CA PHE A 101 3.67 -2.56 6.83
C PHE A 101 3.47 -1.23 7.53
N ASP A 102 2.48 -0.47 7.08
CA ASP A 102 2.19 0.84 7.65
C ASP A 102 0.81 1.27 7.18
N TYR A 103 0.39 2.44 7.60
CA TYR A 103 -0.87 3.00 7.16
C TYR A 103 -0.69 4.50 6.92
N LEU A 104 -1.62 5.07 6.14
CA LEU A 104 -1.67 6.50 5.86
C LEU A 104 -3.09 6.95 6.11
N THR A 105 -3.25 8.15 6.66
CA THR A 105 -4.56 8.71 6.94
C THR A 105 -4.95 9.67 5.82
N LYS A 106 -6.16 9.55 5.32
CA LYS A 106 -6.67 10.48 4.33
C LYS A 106 -7.23 11.72 5.02
N PRO A 107 -7.00 12.90 4.48
CA PRO A 107 -6.28 13.18 3.23
C PRO A 107 -4.79 12.92 3.39
N VAL A 108 -4.21 12.31 2.38
CA VAL A 108 -2.83 11.84 2.45
C VAL A 108 -1.87 12.99 2.20
N ASP A 109 -0.90 13.12 3.08
CA ASP A 109 0.21 14.06 2.89
C ASP A 109 1.19 13.40 1.92
N LEU A 110 1.42 14.00 0.77
CA LEU A 110 2.25 13.38 -0.25
C LEU A 110 3.69 13.21 0.18
N LYS A 111 4.19 14.07 1.04
CA LYS A 111 5.54 13.91 1.57
C LYS A 111 5.63 12.64 2.40
N GLN A 112 4.66 12.43 3.28
CA GLN A 112 4.60 11.24 4.08
C GLN A 112 4.37 10.00 3.21
N PHE A 113 3.52 10.14 2.21
CA PHE A 113 3.24 9.06 1.26
C PHE A 113 4.53 8.56 0.61
N ARG A 114 5.32 9.49 0.08
CA ARG A 114 6.59 9.12 -0.56
C ARG A 114 7.53 8.44 0.42
N SER A 115 7.57 8.94 1.64
CA SER A 115 8.46 8.40 2.66
C SER A 115 8.08 6.98 3.07
N VAL A 116 6.79 6.75 3.27
CA VAL A 116 6.30 5.44 3.65
C VAL A 116 6.55 4.42 2.54
N VAL A 117 6.29 4.82 1.30
CA VAL A 117 6.51 3.93 0.17
C VAL A 117 8.00 3.59 0.04
N ALA A 118 8.87 4.58 0.18
CA ALA A 118 10.30 4.33 0.10
C ALA A 118 10.75 3.34 1.17
N SER A 119 10.24 3.49 2.38
CA SER A 119 10.56 2.56 3.45
C SER A 119 10.06 1.16 3.13
N ALA A 120 8.86 1.06 2.59
CA ALA A 120 8.29 -0.24 2.24
C ALA A 120 9.07 -0.91 1.13
N VAL A 121 9.50 -0.14 0.14
CA VAL A 121 10.30 -0.69 -0.96
C VAL A 121 11.62 -1.22 -0.44
N GLN A 122 12.27 -0.48 0.44
CA GLN A 122 13.55 -0.91 0.99
C GLN A 122 13.41 -2.06 1.97
N GLY A 123 12.23 -2.21 2.57
CA GLY A 123 12.02 -3.24 3.56
C GLY A 123 12.69 -2.98 4.89
N THR A 124 13.36 -1.86 5.03
CA THR A 124 14.12 -1.59 6.25
C THR A 124 13.23 -1.21 7.41
N GLY A 125 12.13 -0.54 7.13
CA GLY A 125 11.19 -0.18 8.17
C GLY A 125 10.35 -1.33 8.64
N ALA A 126 10.48 -2.49 8.00
CA ALA A 126 9.69 -3.65 8.36
C ALA A 126 10.02 -4.16 9.75
N THR A 127 11.16 -3.80 10.28
CA THR A 127 11.52 -4.19 11.63
C THR A 127 10.58 -3.47 12.58
N PRO A 128 9.71 -4.17 13.24
CA PRO A 128 8.68 -3.50 14.03
C PRO A 128 9.20 -2.82 15.27
N ALA A 129 10.22 -3.38 15.88
CA ALA A 129 10.69 -2.85 17.14
C ALA A 129 11.10 -1.38 17.08
N PRO A 130 11.81 -0.95 16.04
CA PRO A 130 12.19 0.47 16.01
C PRO A 130 11.01 1.41 15.88
N ARG A 131 9.89 0.91 15.37
CA ARG A 131 8.73 1.77 15.21
C ARG A 131 7.91 1.90 16.47
N ALA A 132 7.89 0.84 17.24
CA ALA A 132 7.05 0.80 18.42
C ALA A 132 7.33 1.95 19.38
N PRO A 133 8.59 2.25 19.69
CA PRO A 133 8.82 3.30 20.68
C PRO A 133 8.54 4.69 20.19
N ARG A 134 8.22 4.86 18.95
CA ARG A 134 7.92 6.19 18.48
C ARG A 134 6.66 6.77 19.05
N GLY A 135 5.88 5.90 19.51
CA GLY A 135 4.67 6.36 20.16
C GLY A 135 5.00 7.22 21.34
#